data_e9b9521d9703015e5b5b6016d6d0867a
#
_entry.id   e9b9521d9703015e5b5b6016d6d0867a
#
_cell.length_a   1.000
_cell.length_b   1.000
_cell.length_c   1.000
_cell.angle_alpha   90.00
_cell.angle_beta   90.00
_cell.angle_gamma   90.00
#
_symmetry.space_group_name_H-M   'P 1'
#
loop_
_entity.id
_entity.type
_entity.pdbx_description
1 polymer ?
#
loop_
_entity_poly.entity_id
_entity_poly.type
_entity_poly.pdbx_seq_one_letter_code
_entity_poly.pdbx_strand_id
1 'polypeptide(L)'
;ALLEEALTHTSSGLNPHHEQLEFLGDAVLRLTASEFIAAAYPALTVGERSNLRAQLVSDRWLAELGEAIAIQRWWHIGPKASGDAAAQATIRAELSEALIGAVYRINGLAAVHQWLTPYWQRSAEAVLSDPHRANCKSALQEWSQGRGLGLPKYSSEEMSQGHGDPRRFRCTVTLPPELRAEGWGRSRRDA
;
A
#
# COMPACT_ATOMS: atom_id res chain seq x y z
N ALA A 1 -2.36 -25.57 10.01
CA ALA A 1 -1.53 -25.80 8.80
C ALA A 1 -1.42 -24.53 7.94
N LEU A 2 -2.17 -24.37 6.80
CA LEU A 2 -1.94 -23.21 5.89
C LEU A 2 -2.16 -21.84 6.54
N LEU A 3 -3.16 -21.65 7.39
CA LEU A 3 -3.38 -20.39 8.09
C LEU A 3 -2.27 -20.09 9.10
N GLU A 4 -1.75 -21.10 9.76
CA GLU A 4 -0.64 -20.97 10.69
C GLU A 4 0.65 -20.61 9.94
N GLU A 5 0.93 -21.26 8.79
CA GLU A 5 2.03 -20.91 7.90
C GLU A 5 1.92 -19.45 7.43
N ALA A 6 0.74 -19.00 6.98
CA ALA A 6 0.50 -17.62 6.57
C ALA A 6 0.71 -16.59 7.69
N LEU A 7 0.55 -16.98 8.95
CA LEU A 7 0.70 -16.12 10.13
C LEU A 7 2.09 -16.23 10.78
N THR A 8 2.97 -17.04 10.24
CA THR A 8 4.33 -17.23 10.74
C THR A 8 5.30 -16.40 9.89
N HIS A 9 5.82 -15.32 10.45
CA HIS A 9 6.80 -14.47 9.76
C HIS A 9 8.22 -15.06 9.90
N THR A 10 9.07 -14.86 8.89
CA THR A 10 10.46 -15.34 8.87
C THR A 10 11.28 -14.92 10.09
N SER A 11 11.03 -13.72 10.65
CA SER A 11 11.73 -13.25 11.86
C SER A 11 11.54 -14.12 13.09
N SER A 12 10.52 -14.98 13.11
CA SER A 12 10.27 -15.93 14.19
C SER A 12 11.29 -17.09 14.24
N GLY A 13 11.94 -17.37 13.11
CA GLY A 13 12.81 -18.54 12.92
C GLY A 13 12.07 -19.86 12.79
N LEU A 14 10.73 -19.85 12.76
CA LEU A 14 9.89 -21.03 12.58
C LEU A 14 9.69 -21.41 11.11
N ASN A 15 9.42 -22.68 10.84
CA ASN A 15 9.07 -23.21 9.52
C ASN A 15 7.87 -24.17 9.65
N PRO A 16 6.96 -24.22 8.62
CA PRO A 16 6.93 -23.33 7.44
C PRO A 16 6.55 -21.90 7.80
N HIS A 17 6.86 -20.94 6.94
CA HIS A 17 6.59 -19.52 7.11
C HIS A 17 5.91 -18.91 5.86
N HIS A 18 5.50 -17.67 5.96
CA HIS A 18 4.56 -16.97 5.08
C HIS A 18 5.01 -16.78 3.62
N GLU A 19 6.30 -16.71 3.30
CA GLU A 19 6.82 -16.22 2.01
C GLU A 19 6.22 -16.91 0.76
N GLN A 20 6.01 -18.24 0.81
CA GLN A 20 5.41 -18.96 -0.32
C GLN A 20 3.95 -18.56 -0.56
N LEU A 21 3.22 -18.31 0.53
CA LEU A 21 1.82 -17.89 0.48
C LEU A 21 1.70 -16.41 0.13
N GLU A 22 2.61 -15.55 0.58
CA GLU A 22 2.75 -14.14 0.21
C GLU A 22 2.95 -14.00 -1.30
N PHE A 23 3.93 -14.71 -1.88
CA PHE A 23 4.16 -14.70 -3.32
C PHE A 23 2.91 -15.04 -4.14
N LEU A 24 2.16 -16.04 -3.71
CA LEU A 24 0.90 -16.40 -4.34
C LEU A 24 -0.20 -15.36 -4.08
N GLY A 25 -0.24 -14.84 -2.86
CA GLY A 25 -1.22 -13.88 -2.39
C GLY A 25 -1.16 -12.55 -3.15
N ASP A 26 0.05 -12.03 -3.44
CA ASP A 26 0.23 -10.83 -4.26
C ASP A 26 -0.43 -10.99 -5.65
N ALA A 27 -0.20 -12.11 -6.32
CA ALA A 27 -0.79 -12.37 -7.64
C ALA A 27 -2.33 -12.47 -7.56
N VAL A 28 -2.86 -13.16 -6.56
CA VAL A 28 -4.31 -13.32 -6.32
C VAL A 28 -4.94 -11.97 -5.97
N LEU A 29 -4.32 -11.18 -5.09
CA LEU A 29 -4.76 -9.85 -4.70
C LEU A 29 -4.91 -8.93 -5.91
N ARG A 30 -3.89 -8.88 -6.78
CA ARG A 30 -3.90 -8.02 -7.99
C ARG A 30 -4.96 -8.44 -8.98
N LEU A 31 -5.16 -9.73 -9.17
CA LEU A 31 -6.20 -10.27 -10.05
C LEU A 31 -7.60 -9.89 -9.51
N THR A 32 -7.88 -10.25 -8.27
CA THR A 32 -9.21 -10.02 -7.67
C THR A 32 -9.55 -8.54 -7.54
N ALA A 33 -8.57 -7.68 -7.20
CA ALA A 33 -8.76 -6.23 -7.21
C ALA A 33 -9.09 -5.70 -8.61
N SER A 34 -8.45 -6.25 -9.66
CA SER A 34 -8.73 -5.86 -11.05
C SER A 34 -10.15 -6.23 -11.46
N GLU A 35 -10.60 -7.43 -11.12
CA GLU A 35 -11.96 -7.90 -11.39
C GLU A 35 -13.01 -7.08 -10.61
N PHE A 36 -12.75 -6.80 -9.32
CA PHE A 36 -13.60 -5.91 -8.52
C PHE A 36 -13.75 -4.52 -9.15
N ILE A 37 -12.64 -3.88 -9.54
CA ILE A 37 -12.65 -2.54 -10.14
C ILE A 37 -13.39 -2.56 -11.49
N ALA A 38 -13.15 -3.58 -12.32
CA ALA A 38 -13.81 -3.70 -13.62
C ALA A 38 -15.33 -3.84 -13.49
N ALA A 39 -15.79 -4.58 -12.48
CA ALA A 39 -17.21 -4.80 -12.23
C ALA A 39 -17.89 -3.60 -11.53
N ALA A 40 -17.24 -3.03 -10.49
CA ALA A 40 -17.84 -1.98 -9.68
C ALA A 40 -17.76 -0.59 -10.34
N TYR A 41 -16.72 -0.34 -11.16
CA TYR A 41 -16.44 0.97 -11.75
C TYR A 41 -16.22 0.88 -13.27
N PRO A 42 -17.22 0.44 -14.06
CA PRO A 42 -17.07 0.23 -15.51
C PRO A 42 -16.82 1.51 -16.30
N ALA A 43 -17.18 2.68 -15.76
CA ALA A 43 -16.98 3.97 -16.42
C ALA A 43 -15.55 4.51 -16.31
N LEU A 44 -14.70 3.98 -15.40
CA LEU A 44 -13.32 4.42 -15.27
C LEU A 44 -12.47 4.02 -16.48
N THR A 45 -11.62 4.92 -16.94
CA THR A 45 -10.58 4.64 -17.93
C THR A 45 -9.56 3.64 -17.42
N VAL A 46 -8.78 3.04 -18.32
CA VAL A 46 -7.72 2.09 -17.94
C VAL A 46 -6.68 2.72 -16.99
N GLY A 47 -6.34 4.00 -17.22
CA GLY A 47 -5.43 4.75 -16.35
C GLY A 47 -5.99 4.92 -14.93
N GLU A 48 -7.25 5.35 -14.83
CA GLU A 48 -7.93 5.50 -13.52
C GLU A 48 -8.08 4.17 -12.79
N ARG A 49 -8.43 3.08 -13.50
CA ARG A 49 -8.46 1.73 -12.92
C ARG A 49 -7.10 1.29 -12.40
N SER A 50 -6.02 1.58 -13.14
CA SER A 50 -4.66 1.27 -12.73
C SER A 50 -4.26 2.04 -11.48
N ASN A 51 -4.60 3.33 -11.40
CA ASN A 51 -4.36 4.17 -10.24
C ASN A 51 -5.15 3.69 -9.01
N LEU A 52 -6.43 3.38 -9.18
CA LEU A 52 -7.27 2.84 -8.10
C LEU A 52 -6.72 1.50 -7.60
N ARG A 53 -6.37 0.58 -8.51
CA ARG A 53 -5.78 -0.70 -8.14
C ARG A 53 -4.49 -0.51 -7.34
N ALA A 54 -3.59 0.38 -7.76
CA ALA A 54 -2.34 0.64 -7.05
C ALA A 54 -2.57 1.06 -5.59
N GLN A 55 -3.68 1.73 -5.28
CA GLN A 55 -4.05 2.08 -3.91
C GLN A 55 -4.62 0.87 -3.14
N LEU A 56 -5.51 0.10 -3.78
CA LEU A 56 -6.23 -1.02 -3.16
C LEU A 56 -5.37 -2.27 -2.93
N VAL A 57 -4.15 -2.32 -3.51
CA VAL A 57 -3.17 -3.41 -3.33
C VAL A 57 -1.85 -2.91 -2.75
N SER A 58 -1.83 -1.72 -2.17
CA SER A 58 -0.60 -1.16 -1.57
C SER A 58 -0.29 -1.78 -0.22
N ASP A 59 1.01 -1.81 0.16
CA ASP A 59 1.44 -2.26 1.50
C ASP A 59 0.72 -1.51 2.61
N ARG A 60 0.43 -0.23 2.39
CA ARG A 60 -0.37 0.57 3.32
C ARG A 60 -1.77 -0.01 3.50
N TRP A 61 -2.47 -0.30 2.40
CA TRP A 61 -3.80 -0.88 2.44
C TRP A 61 -3.79 -2.27 3.08
N LEU A 62 -2.79 -3.09 2.76
CA LEU A 62 -2.60 -4.42 3.35
C LEU A 62 -2.33 -4.34 4.86
N ALA A 63 -1.51 -3.37 5.31
CA ALA A 63 -1.28 -3.15 6.73
C ALA A 63 -2.57 -2.71 7.46
N GLU A 64 -3.37 -1.84 6.84
CA GLU A 64 -4.69 -1.41 7.35
C GLU A 64 -5.68 -2.59 7.39
N LEU A 65 -5.69 -3.47 6.37
CA LEU A 65 -6.46 -4.73 6.37
C LEU A 65 -6.04 -5.63 7.53
N GLY A 66 -4.73 -5.87 7.69
CA GLY A 66 -4.18 -6.70 8.77
C GLY A 66 -4.54 -6.16 10.16
N GLU A 67 -4.59 -4.85 10.33
CA GLU A 67 -5.05 -4.21 11.56
C GLU A 67 -6.56 -4.43 11.77
N ALA A 68 -7.37 -4.23 10.73
CA ALA A 68 -8.83 -4.41 10.78
C ALA A 68 -9.25 -5.84 11.15
N ILE A 69 -8.49 -6.85 10.70
CA ILE A 69 -8.72 -8.26 11.07
C ILE A 69 -8.00 -8.68 12.36
N ALA A 70 -7.31 -7.73 13.01
CA ALA A 70 -6.53 -7.95 14.23
C ALA A 70 -5.51 -9.10 14.10
N ILE A 71 -4.79 -9.16 12.98
CA ILE A 71 -3.83 -10.22 12.64
C ILE A 71 -2.76 -10.42 13.72
N GLN A 72 -2.39 -9.33 14.43
CA GLN A 72 -1.41 -9.33 15.53
C GLN A 72 -1.80 -10.22 16.72
N ARG A 73 -3.03 -10.67 16.80
CA ARG A 73 -3.47 -11.62 17.84
C ARG A 73 -3.03 -13.06 17.56
N TRP A 74 -2.62 -13.32 16.31
CA TRP A 74 -2.40 -14.68 15.82
C TRP A 74 -1.04 -14.87 15.15
N TRP A 75 -0.30 -13.77 14.92
CA TRP A 75 0.98 -13.86 14.24
C TRP A 75 2.10 -14.40 15.12
N HIS A 76 3.06 -15.05 14.47
CA HIS A 76 4.32 -15.48 15.08
C HIS A 76 5.47 -14.64 14.51
N ILE A 77 6.00 -13.70 15.29
CA ILE A 77 7.08 -12.79 14.91
C ILE A 77 8.24 -12.86 15.91
N GLY A 78 9.44 -12.52 15.45
CA GLY A 78 10.63 -12.49 16.31
C GLY A 78 10.66 -11.29 17.27
N PRO A 79 11.43 -11.40 18.38
CA PRO A 79 11.47 -10.37 19.42
C PRO A 79 11.91 -8.99 18.94
N LYS A 80 12.83 -8.93 17.96
CA LYS A 80 13.29 -7.65 17.39
C LYS A 80 12.19 -6.91 16.62
N ALA A 81 11.37 -7.65 15.90
CA ALA A 81 10.24 -7.09 15.12
C ALA A 81 9.12 -6.58 16.02
N SER A 82 8.96 -7.15 17.20
CA SER A 82 7.92 -6.77 18.18
C SER A 82 8.10 -5.38 18.76
N GLY A 83 9.33 -4.83 18.74
CA GLY A 83 9.65 -3.52 19.31
C GLY A 83 9.61 -2.35 18.32
N ASP A 84 9.40 -2.61 17.03
CA ASP A 84 9.46 -1.58 15.98
C ASP A 84 8.10 -1.44 15.26
N ALA A 85 7.46 -0.30 15.44
CA ALA A 85 6.14 -0.02 14.85
C ALA A 85 6.18 0.01 13.31
N ALA A 86 7.29 0.46 12.70
CA ALA A 86 7.44 0.47 11.24
C ALA A 86 7.59 -0.96 10.71
N ALA A 87 8.42 -1.78 11.36
CA ALA A 87 8.56 -3.20 11.04
C ALA A 87 7.23 -3.93 11.19
N GLN A 88 6.46 -3.64 12.23
CA GLN A 88 5.14 -4.25 12.42
C GLN A 88 4.14 -3.90 11.30
N ALA A 89 4.19 -2.69 10.74
CA ALA A 89 3.33 -2.32 9.61
C ALA A 89 3.69 -3.13 8.35
N THR A 90 4.98 -3.28 8.06
CA THR A 90 5.47 -4.12 6.95
C THR A 90 5.05 -5.57 7.14
N ILE A 91 5.28 -6.15 8.32
CA ILE A 91 4.89 -7.52 8.64
C ILE A 91 3.38 -7.72 8.50
N ARG A 92 2.55 -6.74 8.92
CA ARG A 92 1.10 -6.82 8.71
C ARG A 92 0.73 -6.90 7.23
N ALA A 93 1.41 -6.15 6.38
CA ALA A 93 1.16 -6.21 4.94
C ALA A 93 1.53 -7.58 4.36
N GLU A 94 2.74 -8.07 4.63
CA GLU A 94 3.24 -9.37 4.17
C GLU A 94 2.36 -10.54 4.62
N LEU A 95 1.99 -10.57 5.90
CA LEU A 95 1.11 -11.61 6.43
C LEU A 95 -0.33 -11.50 5.92
N SER A 96 -0.80 -10.30 5.58
CA SER A 96 -2.11 -10.12 4.93
C SER A 96 -2.10 -10.70 3.51
N GLU A 97 -1.04 -10.51 2.73
CA GLU A 97 -0.87 -11.17 1.44
C GLU A 97 -0.79 -12.69 1.58
N ALA A 98 -0.03 -13.19 2.55
CA ALA A 98 0.05 -14.61 2.82
C ALA A 98 -1.31 -15.22 3.20
N LEU A 99 -2.12 -14.51 3.99
CA LEU A 99 -3.49 -14.94 4.29
C LEU A 99 -4.38 -14.99 3.05
N ILE A 100 -4.24 -14.02 2.12
CA ILE A 100 -4.96 -14.04 0.84
C ILE A 100 -4.56 -15.27 0.04
N GLY A 101 -3.27 -15.60 -0.02
CA GLY A 101 -2.76 -16.81 -0.64
C GLY A 101 -3.30 -18.09 0.00
N ALA A 102 -3.36 -18.13 1.33
CA ALA A 102 -3.92 -19.27 2.08
C ALA A 102 -5.43 -19.44 1.82
N VAL A 103 -6.21 -18.36 1.87
CA VAL A 103 -7.67 -18.39 1.57
C VAL A 103 -7.90 -18.86 0.14
N TYR A 104 -7.12 -18.36 -0.81
CA TYR A 104 -7.20 -18.82 -2.20
C TYR A 104 -6.94 -20.33 -2.32
N ARG A 105 -5.89 -20.85 -1.68
CA ARG A 105 -5.55 -22.29 -1.73
C ARG A 105 -6.61 -23.18 -1.07
N ILE A 106 -7.29 -22.70 -0.06
CA ILE A 106 -8.30 -23.48 0.69
C ILE A 106 -9.65 -23.40 0.00
N ASN A 107 -10.07 -22.21 -0.43
CA ASN A 107 -11.47 -21.92 -0.82
C ASN A 107 -11.61 -21.34 -2.23
N GLY A 108 -10.49 -21.10 -2.95
CA GLY A 108 -10.51 -20.55 -4.30
C GLY A 108 -10.78 -19.06 -4.39
N LEU A 109 -10.81 -18.56 -5.62
CA LEU A 109 -10.87 -17.12 -5.94
C LEU A 109 -12.15 -16.46 -5.43
N ALA A 110 -13.28 -17.16 -5.51
CA ALA A 110 -14.58 -16.64 -5.08
C ALA A 110 -14.59 -16.26 -3.59
N ALA A 111 -13.93 -17.05 -2.74
CA ALA A 111 -13.81 -16.75 -1.32
C ALA A 111 -12.96 -15.52 -1.04
N VAL A 112 -11.88 -15.30 -1.82
CA VAL A 112 -11.06 -14.08 -1.73
C VAL A 112 -11.90 -12.85 -2.11
N HIS A 113 -12.66 -12.92 -3.21
CA HIS A 113 -13.58 -11.84 -3.60
C HIS A 113 -14.59 -11.53 -2.50
N GLN A 114 -15.26 -12.55 -1.99
CA GLN A 114 -16.26 -12.39 -0.92
C GLN A 114 -15.66 -11.72 0.32
N TRP A 115 -14.44 -12.09 0.69
CA TRP A 115 -13.75 -11.54 1.85
C TRP A 115 -13.32 -10.10 1.63
N LEU A 116 -12.65 -9.78 0.51
CA LEU A 116 -11.99 -8.48 0.31
C LEU A 116 -12.93 -7.39 -0.22
N THR A 117 -14.00 -7.73 -0.91
CA THR A 117 -14.95 -6.76 -1.51
C THR A 117 -15.43 -5.68 -0.52
N PRO A 118 -15.86 -5.99 0.71
CA PRO A 118 -16.34 -4.96 1.64
C PRO A 118 -15.24 -3.96 2.07
N TYR A 119 -13.99 -4.41 2.10
CA TYR A 119 -12.83 -3.54 2.41
C TYR A 119 -12.51 -2.65 1.23
N TRP A 120 -12.49 -3.22 0.00
CA TRP A 120 -12.24 -2.44 -1.21
C TRP A 120 -13.31 -1.40 -1.51
N GLN A 121 -14.58 -1.69 -1.30
CA GLN A 121 -15.66 -0.72 -1.48
C GLN A 121 -15.42 0.55 -0.66
N ARG A 122 -15.15 0.41 0.64
CA ARG A 122 -14.86 1.54 1.53
C ARG A 122 -13.61 2.32 1.10
N SER A 123 -12.55 1.61 0.74
CA SER A 123 -11.30 2.25 0.33
C SER A 123 -11.42 2.93 -1.04
N ALA A 124 -12.13 2.31 -1.99
CA ALA A 124 -12.35 2.87 -3.32
C ALA A 124 -13.16 4.16 -3.27
N GLU A 125 -14.20 4.23 -2.45
CA GLU A 125 -14.98 5.47 -2.24
C GLU A 125 -14.08 6.60 -1.73
N ALA A 126 -13.19 6.33 -0.77
CA ALA A 126 -12.26 7.31 -0.24
C ALA A 126 -11.22 7.77 -1.31
N VAL A 127 -10.70 6.84 -2.12
CA VAL A 127 -9.75 7.16 -3.20
C VAL A 127 -10.43 7.94 -4.31
N LEU A 128 -11.64 7.56 -4.72
CA LEU A 128 -12.36 8.23 -5.81
C LEU A 128 -12.89 9.61 -5.41
N SER A 129 -13.16 9.84 -4.13
CA SER A 129 -13.53 11.17 -3.62
C SER A 129 -12.35 12.16 -3.62
N ASP A 130 -11.12 11.68 -3.50
CA ASP A 130 -9.89 12.47 -3.57
C ASP A 130 -8.77 11.70 -4.31
N PRO A 131 -8.88 11.61 -5.67
CA PRO A 131 -7.94 10.83 -6.48
C PRO A 131 -6.48 11.31 -6.40
N HIS A 132 -6.28 12.54 -5.95
CA HIS A 132 -4.97 13.19 -5.92
C HIS A 132 -4.23 13.00 -4.59
N ARG A 133 -4.94 12.65 -3.52
CA ARG A 133 -4.37 12.53 -2.18
C ARG A 133 -3.19 11.56 -2.07
N ALA A 134 -3.23 10.46 -2.82
CA ALA A 134 -2.17 9.45 -2.79
C ALA A 134 -1.21 9.54 -3.98
N ASN A 135 -1.49 10.39 -4.97
CA ASN A 135 -0.70 10.55 -6.20
C ASN A 135 -0.41 12.02 -6.53
N CYS A 136 -0.05 12.79 -5.51
CA CYS A 136 0.17 14.24 -5.62
C CYS A 136 1.18 14.63 -6.70
N LYS A 137 2.23 13.81 -6.91
CA LYS A 137 3.25 14.09 -7.94
C LYS A 137 2.68 14.02 -9.35
N SER A 138 1.96 12.95 -9.68
CA SER A 138 1.31 12.80 -11.00
C SER A 138 0.23 13.86 -11.20
N ALA A 139 -0.58 14.12 -10.18
CA ALA A 139 -1.59 15.15 -10.22
C ALA A 139 -1.01 16.55 -10.50
N LEU A 140 0.08 16.90 -9.82
CA LEU A 140 0.77 18.17 -10.05
C LEU A 140 1.38 18.23 -11.46
N GLN A 141 1.92 17.12 -11.96
CA GLN A 141 2.46 17.04 -13.31
C GLN A 141 1.37 17.22 -14.37
N GLU A 142 0.26 16.51 -14.26
CA GLU A 142 -0.90 16.65 -15.17
C GLU A 142 -1.47 18.07 -15.14
N TRP A 143 -1.65 18.62 -13.94
CA TRP A 143 -2.12 19.98 -13.75
C TRP A 143 -1.18 21.03 -14.38
N SER A 144 0.13 20.88 -14.19
CA SER A 144 1.12 21.83 -14.72
C SER A 144 1.24 21.75 -16.24
N GLN A 145 1.23 20.53 -16.80
CA GLN A 145 1.25 20.32 -18.25
C GLN A 145 -0.03 20.84 -18.92
N GLY A 146 -1.20 20.57 -18.32
CA GLY A 146 -2.48 21.08 -18.81
C GLY A 146 -2.58 22.62 -18.85
N ARG A 147 -1.73 23.32 -18.07
CA ARG A 147 -1.61 24.80 -18.05
C ARG A 147 -0.39 25.33 -18.81
N GLY A 148 0.39 24.46 -19.48
CA GLY A 148 1.57 24.87 -20.21
C GLY A 148 2.74 25.33 -19.33
N LEU A 149 2.73 25.00 -18.02
CA LEU A 149 3.78 25.41 -17.06
C LEU A 149 5.01 24.48 -17.09
N GLY A 150 4.99 23.43 -17.93
CA GLY A 150 6.07 22.45 -18.00
C GLY A 150 6.03 21.41 -16.88
N LEU A 151 7.14 20.71 -16.69
CA LEU A 151 7.26 19.65 -15.69
C LEU A 151 7.70 20.19 -14.32
N PRO A 152 7.10 19.73 -13.20
CA PRO A 152 7.59 20.05 -11.87
C PRO A 152 9.01 19.54 -11.65
N LYS A 153 9.85 20.38 -11.04
CA LYS A 153 11.21 20.00 -10.63
C LYS A 153 11.22 19.78 -9.12
N TYR A 154 11.74 18.62 -8.73
CA TYR A 154 11.84 18.22 -7.31
C TYR A 154 13.30 18.22 -6.87
N SER A 155 13.57 18.75 -5.68
CA SER A 155 14.83 18.59 -4.98
C SER A 155 14.57 18.08 -3.56
N SER A 156 15.44 17.18 -3.08
CA SER A 156 15.29 16.60 -1.73
C SER A 156 16.59 16.76 -0.97
N GLU A 157 16.49 17.22 0.27
CA GLU A 157 17.64 17.39 1.18
C GLU A 157 17.36 16.62 2.47
N GLU A 158 18.39 15.97 3.02
CA GLU A 158 18.34 15.34 4.33
C GLU A 158 18.73 16.36 5.39
N MET A 159 17.81 16.70 6.28
CA MET A 159 17.97 17.77 7.27
C MET A 159 18.34 17.24 8.65
N SER A 160 18.12 15.94 8.90
CA SER A 160 18.40 15.29 10.18
C SER A 160 18.83 13.84 9.96
N GLN A 161 19.75 13.33 10.77
CA GLN A 161 20.14 11.91 10.77
C GLN A 161 19.30 11.06 11.76
N GLY A 162 18.37 11.68 12.46
CA GLY A 162 17.49 11.00 13.43
C GLY A 162 16.55 10.00 12.74
N HIS A 163 16.67 8.72 13.06
CA HIS A 163 15.71 7.70 12.61
C HIS A 163 14.32 8.02 13.17
N GLY A 164 13.31 8.09 12.28
CA GLY A 164 11.94 8.36 12.67
C GLY A 164 11.56 9.85 12.80
N ASP A 165 12.51 10.77 12.64
CA ASP A 165 12.25 12.21 12.66
C ASP A 165 11.27 12.59 11.52
N PRO A 166 10.09 13.16 11.81
CA PRO A 166 9.10 13.55 10.78
C PRO A 166 9.61 14.66 9.86
N ARG A 167 10.68 15.35 10.23
CA ARG A 167 11.34 16.41 9.46
C ARG A 167 12.72 16.00 8.93
N ARG A 168 12.98 14.71 8.83
CA ARG A 168 14.26 14.21 8.35
C ARG A 168 14.59 14.64 6.93
N PHE A 169 13.62 14.59 6.02
CA PHE A 169 13.78 15.00 4.63
C PHE A 169 12.91 16.21 4.34
N ARG A 170 13.50 17.18 3.65
CA ARG A 170 12.78 18.30 3.02
C ARG A 170 12.73 18.06 1.53
N CYS A 171 11.54 18.11 0.93
CA CYS A 171 11.36 18.13 -0.51
C CYS A 171 10.87 19.50 -0.93
N THR A 172 11.49 20.08 -1.95
CA THR A 172 11.02 21.32 -2.59
C THR A 172 10.57 20.97 -3.99
N VAL A 173 9.38 21.43 -4.37
CA VAL A 173 8.88 21.39 -5.75
C VAL A 173 8.85 22.79 -6.32
N THR A 174 9.32 22.94 -7.57
CA THR A 174 9.31 24.22 -8.30
C THR A 174 8.67 24.04 -9.67
N LEU A 175 7.88 25.04 -10.07
CA LEU A 175 7.26 25.15 -11.37
C LEU A 175 7.49 26.58 -11.91
N PRO A 176 7.78 26.74 -13.23
CA PRO A 176 7.78 28.08 -13.84
C PRO A 176 6.38 28.76 -13.75
N PRO A 177 6.32 30.11 -13.65
CA PRO A 177 7.45 31.02 -13.56
C PRO A 177 8.07 31.11 -12.17
N GLU A 178 7.33 30.91 -11.04
CA GLU A 178 7.88 31.08 -9.68
C GLU A 178 7.07 30.31 -8.62
N LEU A 179 6.28 29.32 -9.02
CA LEU A 179 5.53 28.52 -8.05
C LEU A 179 6.50 27.58 -7.32
N ARG A 180 6.51 27.67 -6.00
CA ARG A 180 7.34 26.83 -5.11
C ARG A 180 6.51 26.36 -3.94
N ALA A 181 6.69 25.08 -3.57
CA ALA A 181 6.13 24.50 -2.35
C ALA A 181 7.17 23.59 -1.68
N GLU A 182 7.05 23.40 -0.38
CA GLU A 182 7.92 22.56 0.41
C GLU A 182 7.09 21.53 1.20
N GLY A 183 7.62 20.33 1.34
CA GLY A 183 7.10 19.24 2.14
C GLY A 183 8.18 18.62 3.02
N TRP A 184 7.76 17.93 4.07
CA TRP A 184 8.64 17.26 5.02
C TRP A 184 8.16 15.85 5.28
N GLY A 185 9.11 14.92 5.47
CA GLY A 185 8.78 13.53 5.72
C GLY A 185 9.91 12.77 6.42
N ARG A 186 9.57 11.58 6.91
CA ARG A 186 10.54 10.64 7.49
C ARG A 186 11.42 9.98 6.43
N SER A 187 10.94 9.96 5.20
CA SER A 187 11.67 9.46 4.02
C SER A 187 11.57 10.48 2.88
N ARG A 188 12.44 10.32 1.86
CA ARG A 188 12.37 11.13 0.62
C ARG A 188 11.05 10.94 -0.14
N ARG A 189 10.38 9.81 0.09
CA ARG A 189 9.08 9.50 -0.54
C ARG A 189 7.94 10.22 0.14
N ASP A 190 8.01 10.36 1.46
CA ASP A 190 6.95 11.01 2.27
C ASP A 190 7.04 12.53 2.23
N ALA A 191 8.24 13.08 2.02
CA ALA A 191 8.48 14.51 1.86
C ALA A 191 8.05 15.02 0.47
#